data_885d2be3f720c9fd02d0a0cf41dc3000
#
_entry.id   885d2be3f720c9fd02d0a0cf41dc3000
#
_cell.length_a   1.000
_cell.length_b   1.000
_cell.length_c   1.000
_cell.angle_alpha   90.00
_cell.angle_beta   90.00
_cell.angle_gamma   90.00
#
_symmetry.space_group_name_H-M   'P 1'
#
loop_
_entity.id
_entity.type
_entity.pdbx_description
1 polymer ?
#
loop_
_entity_poly.entity_id
_entity_poly.type
_entity_poly.pdbx_seq_one_letter_code
_entity_poly.pdbx_strand_id
1 'polypeptide(L)'
;PDGKNVPEGLPSDITVIDGTPKHAYLAATSGMDFIVKIGRLNNLSFSGTKEDGWYIPEAKQAMQAQTLAYAGKYNAPDVEQMLAGDCDLAIESTMILHNPEVKEQLEACGIPVIVEHSSYETHPLGRLEWVKFYGALFDAEDAAERLFETETAKTADVLNETPTGKTVAFFYVTTNGGVNV
;
A
#
# COMPACT_ATOMS: atom_id res chain seq x y z
N PRO A 1 -13.40 11.35 -1.22
CA PRO A 1 -14.47 11.09 -2.19
C PRO A 1 -15.74 11.81 -1.74
N ASP A 2 -15.98 12.98 -2.30
CA ASP A 2 -17.08 13.89 -1.93
C ASP A 2 -18.31 13.73 -2.84
N GLY A 3 -18.44 12.59 -3.54
CA GLY A 3 -19.57 12.25 -4.43
C GLY A 3 -19.71 13.16 -5.63
N LYS A 4 -18.65 13.90 -5.99
CA LYS A 4 -18.67 14.73 -7.21
C LYS A 4 -18.51 13.86 -8.45
N ASN A 5 -19.17 14.27 -9.52
CA ASN A 5 -19.06 13.59 -10.81
C ASN A 5 -17.60 13.58 -11.27
N VAL A 6 -17.19 12.46 -11.84
CA VAL A 6 -15.90 12.32 -12.52
C VAL A 6 -15.82 13.40 -13.61
N PRO A 7 -14.73 14.20 -13.70
CA PRO A 7 -14.58 15.20 -14.73
C PRO A 7 -14.65 14.57 -16.13
N GLU A 8 -15.33 15.25 -17.06
CA GLU A 8 -15.36 14.83 -18.46
C GLU A 8 -13.98 15.03 -19.11
N GLY A 9 -13.61 14.13 -20.04
CA GLY A 9 -12.40 14.26 -20.85
C GLY A 9 -11.10 13.84 -20.17
N LEU A 10 -11.17 13.02 -19.11
CA LEU A 10 -9.97 12.42 -18.53
C LEU A 10 -9.27 11.53 -19.58
N PRO A 11 -7.92 11.52 -19.59
CA PRO A 11 -7.14 10.56 -20.35
C PRO A 11 -7.53 9.12 -20.01
N SER A 12 -7.48 8.22 -21.00
CA SER A 12 -7.90 6.82 -20.84
C SER A 12 -6.98 5.98 -19.95
N ASP A 13 -5.82 6.48 -19.63
CA ASP A 13 -4.82 5.86 -18.74
C ASP A 13 -4.98 6.26 -17.26
N ILE A 14 -5.97 7.12 -16.96
CA ILE A 14 -6.29 7.47 -15.57
C ILE A 14 -7.24 6.44 -14.98
N THR A 15 -6.81 5.79 -13.90
CA THR A 15 -7.67 4.92 -13.10
C THR A 15 -8.63 5.78 -12.27
N VAL A 16 -9.92 5.59 -12.50
CA VAL A 16 -10.98 6.27 -11.73
C VAL A 16 -11.48 5.31 -10.65
N ILE A 17 -11.47 5.77 -9.40
CA ILE A 17 -12.00 5.04 -8.25
C ILE A 17 -13.25 5.79 -7.78
N ASP A 18 -14.40 5.12 -7.84
CA ASP A 18 -15.68 5.70 -7.42
C ASP A 18 -15.97 5.32 -5.97
N GLY A 19 -15.97 6.33 -5.12
CA GLY A 19 -16.18 6.17 -3.68
C GLY A 19 -14.99 5.58 -2.92
N THR A 20 -15.24 5.22 -1.67
CA THR A 20 -14.23 4.63 -0.77
C THR A 20 -14.21 3.12 -0.94
N PRO A 21 -13.07 2.51 -1.32
CA PRO A 21 -12.96 1.06 -1.44
C PRO A 21 -13.28 0.35 -0.11
N LYS A 22 -13.98 -0.77 -0.19
CA LYS A 22 -14.43 -1.55 0.98
C LYS A 22 -13.87 -2.97 1.01
N HIS A 23 -13.48 -3.49 -0.13
CA HIS A 23 -13.02 -4.87 -0.31
C HIS A 23 -11.73 -4.90 -1.14
N ALA A 24 -10.74 -4.06 -0.76
CA ALA A 24 -9.52 -3.95 -1.53
C ALA A 24 -8.61 -5.18 -1.38
N TYR A 25 -7.91 -5.49 -2.47
CA TYR A 25 -6.77 -6.41 -2.49
C TYR A 25 -5.47 -5.63 -2.35
N LEU A 26 -4.60 -6.06 -1.42
CA LEU A 26 -3.30 -5.47 -1.19
C LEU A 26 -2.18 -6.46 -1.51
N ALA A 27 -1.47 -6.23 -2.63
CA ALA A 27 -0.22 -6.90 -2.99
C ALA A 27 1.01 -6.07 -2.57
N ALA A 28 0.88 -4.74 -2.53
CA ALA A 28 1.93 -3.82 -2.09
C ALA A 28 2.12 -3.86 -0.57
N THR A 29 3.06 -4.67 -0.09
CA THR A 29 3.30 -4.86 1.35
C THR A 29 3.67 -3.58 2.09
N SER A 30 4.26 -2.59 1.39
CA SER A 30 4.59 -1.25 1.90
C SER A 30 3.37 -0.46 2.38
N GLY A 31 2.19 -0.70 1.81
CA GLY A 31 0.96 0.00 2.17
C GLY A 31 0.31 -0.48 3.47
N MET A 32 0.60 -1.71 3.92
CA MET A 32 -0.11 -2.31 5.06
C MET A 32 0.02 -1.48 6.34
N ASP A 33 1.23 -1.03 6.68
CA ASP A 33 1.43 -0.25 7.91
C ASP A 33 0.69 1.10 7.87
N PHE A 34 0.68 1.78 6.73
CA PHE A 34 -0.09 3.00 6.55
C PHE A 34 -1.58 2.77 6.76
N ILE A 35 -2.14 1.74 6.13
CA ILE A 35 -3.57 1.40 6.22
C ILE A 35 -3.96 1.03 7.65
N VAL A 36 -3.12 0.27 8.36
CA VAL A 36 -3.31 -0.06 9.78
C VAL A 36 -3.29 1.21 10.64
N LYS A 37 -2.28 2.07 10.45
CA LYS A 37 -2.07 3.30 11.25
C LYS A 37 -3.18 4.32 11.10
N ILE A 38 -3.81 4.41 9.93
CA ILE A 38 -4.98 5.27 9.72
C ILE A 38 -6.31 4.59 10.09
N GLY A 39 -6.27 3.36 10.64
CA GLY A 39 -7.44 2.61 11.12
C GLY A 39 -8.34 2.07 10.00
N ARG A 40 -7.79 1.75 8.83
CA ARG A 40 -8.55 1.31 7.66
C ARG A 40 -8.28 -0.14 7.23
N LEU A 41 -7.72 -0.96 8.12
CA LEU A 41 -7.49 -2.37 7.82
C LEU A 41 -8.76 -3.12 7.39
N ASN A 42 -9.93 -2.74 7.91
CA ASN A 42 -11.21 -3.35 7.56
C ASN A 42 -11.68 -3.05 6.12
N ASN A 43 -11.00 -2.14 5.41
CA ASN A 43 -11.24 -1.88 3.99
C ASN A 43 -10.47 -2.86 3.08
N LEU A 44 -9.59 -3.69 3.67
CA LEU A 44 -8.91 -4.77 2.96
C LEU A 44 -9.65 -6.08 3.22
N SER A 45 -10.07 -6.77 2.16
CA SER A 45 -10.61 -8.13 2.20
C SER A 45 -9.60 -9.17 1.72
N PHE A 46 -8.61 -8.74 0.91
CA PHE A 46 -7.67 -9.64 0.26
C PHE A 46 -6.23 -9.18 0.41
N SER A 47 -5.32 -10.16 0.55
CA SER A 47 -3.88 -9.95 0.69
C SER A 47 -3.10 -10.77 -0.33
N GLY A 48 -2.11 -10.14 -0.95
CA GLY A 48 -1.11 -10.82 -1.79
C GLY A 48 -0.03 -11.55 -1.00
N THR A 49 -0.03 -11.41 0.33
CA THR A 49 0.93 -12.02 1.25
C THR A 49 0.21 -12.95 2.21
N LYS A 50 0.77 -14.14 2.43
CA LYS A 50 0.25 -15.11 3.39
C LYS A 50 0.48 -14.65 4.83
N GLU A 51 -0.25 -15.25 5.78
CA GLU A 51 -0.15 -14.92 7.21
C GLU A 51 1.29 -14.98 7.75
N ASP A 52 2.04 -16.02 7.41
CA ASP A 52 3.42 -16.22 7.85
C ASP A 52 4.41 -15.21 7.25
N GLY A 53 4.05 -14.56 6.15
CA GLY A 53 4.83 -13.50 5.51
C GLY A 53 4.60 -12.10 6.11
N TRP A 54 3.60 -11.91 6.96
CA TRP A 54 3.35 -10.64 7.61
C TRP A 54 4.13 -10.53 8.93
N TYR A 55 4.72 -9.36 9.18
CA TYR A 55 5.33 -8.98 10.47
C TYR A 55 4.45 -8.01 11.27
N ILE A 56 3.40 -7.45 10.64
CA ILE A 56 2.43 -6.54 11.25
C ILE A 56 1.38 -7.37 12.00
N PRO A 57 1.27 -7.23 13.35
CA PRO A 57 0.40 -8.08 14.16
C PRO A 57 -1.07 -7.99 13.76
N GLU A 58 -1.55 -6.78 13.42
CA GLU A 58 -2.94 -6.52 13.04
C GLU A 58 -3.31 -7.26 11.74
N ALA A 59 -2.40 -7.31 10.77
CA ALA A 59 -2.60 -8.06 9.54
C ALA A 59 -2.70 -9.57 9.81
N LYS A 60 -1.84 -10.12 10.67
CA LYS A 60 -1.91 -11.52 11.10
C LYS A 60 -3.23 -11.83 11.79
N GLN A 61 -3.64 -10.99 12.73
CA GLN A 61 -4.90 -11.16 13.47
C GLN A 61 -6.10 -11.13 12.53
N ALA A 62 -6.13 -10.22 11.55
CA ALA A 62 -7.18 -10.15 10.56
C ALA A 62 -7.25 -11.42 9.71
N MET A 63 -6.10 -12.00 9.32
CA MET A 63 -6.06 -13.27 8.58
C MET A 63 -6.52 -14.45 9.44
N GLN A 64 -6.11 -14.52 10.71
CA GLN A 64 -6.57 -15.53 11.65
C GLN A 64 -8.07 -15.44 11.93
N ALA A 65 -8.61 -14.22 11.99
CA ALA A 65 -10.03 -13.95 12.12
C ALA A 65 -10.82 -14.14 10.81
N GLN A 66 -10.14 -14.45 9.71
CA GLN A 66 -10.72 -14.61 8.37
C GLN A 66 -11.41 -13.34 7.81
N THR A 67 -11.05 -12.16 8.33
CA THR A 67 -11.50 -10.87 7.79
C THR A 67 -10.58 -10.36 6.69
N LEU A 68 -9.38 -10.89 6.57
CA LEU A 68 -8.42 -10.67 5.49
C LEU A 68 -7.99 -12.04 4.94
N ALA A 69 -8.31 -12.32 3.68
CA ALA A 69 -8.02 -13.58 3.03
C ALA A 69 -6.77 -13.49 2.14
N TYR A 70 -5.96 -14.54 2.08
CA TYR A 70 -4.92 -14.64 1.04
C TYR A 70 -5.58 -14.93 -0.31
N ALA A 71 -5.37 -14.08 -1.30
CA ALA A 71 -5.92 -14.19 -2.64
C ALA A 71 -4.83 -14.24 -3.73
N GLY A 72 -3.76 -14.99 -3.48
CA GLY A 72 -2.65 -15.13 -4.44
C GLY A 72 -1.67 -13.96 -4.40
N LYS A 73 -0.51 -14.12 -5.06
CA LYS A 73 0.53 -13.09 -5.17
C LYS A 73 0.22 -12.13 -6.33
N TYR A 74 0.92 -10.98 -6.38
CA TYR A 74 0.84 -9.98 -7.43
C TYR A 74 0.89 -10.54 -8.86
N ASN A 75 1.63 -11.62 -9.11
CA ASN A 75 1.80 -12.25 -10.44
C ASN A 75 0.88 -13.45 -10.68
N ALA A 76 0.05 -13.83 -9.71
CA ALA A 76 -0.92 -14.91 -9.80
C ALA A 76 -2.03 -14.71 -8.74
N PRO A 77 -2.81 -13.62 -8.83
CA PRO A 77 -3.93 -13.39 -7.93
C PRO A 77 -5.06 -14.40 -8.22
N ASP A 78 -5.79 -14.77 -7.19
CA ASP A 78 -7.01 -15.56 -7.31
C ASP A 78 -8.18 -14.64 -7.67
N VAL A 79 -8.31 -14.34 -8.96
CA VAL A 79 -9.33 -13.42 -9.47
C VAL A 79 -10.74 -13.93 -9.20
N GLU A 80 -10.95 -15.26 -9.20
CA GLU A 80 -12.26 -15.83 -8.90
C GLU A 80 -12.66 -15.55 -7.44
N GLN A 81 -11.75 -15.76 -6.49
CA GLN A 81 -11.94 -15.43 -5.09
C GLN A 81 -12.19 -13.93 -4.88
N MET A 82 -11.42 -13.09 -5.57
CA MET A 82 -11.56 -11.63 -5.49
C MET A 82 -12.94 -11.18 -6.00
N LEU A 83 -13.39 -11.69 -7.14
CA LEU A 83 -14.72 -11.38 -7.69
C LEU A 83 -15.85 -11.90 -6.79
N ALA A 84 -15.72 -13.12 -6.25
CA ALA A 84 -16.71 -13.69 -5.35
C ALA A 84 -16.86 -12.91 -4.03
N GLY A 85 -15.84 -12.16 -3.64
CA GLY A 85 -15.86 -11.31 -2.44
C GLY A 85 -15.96 -9.82 -2.77
N ASP A 86 -16.47 -9.46 -3.94
CA ASP A 86 -16.77 -8.08 -4.36
C ASP A 86 -15.52 -7.15 -4.31
N CYS A 87 -14.34 -7.66 -4.70
CA CYS A 87 -13.13 -6.85 -4.73
C CYS A 87 -13.33 -5.60 -5.61
N ASP A 88 -13.14 -4.44 -5.02
CA ASP A 88 -13.42 -3.15 -5.63
C ASP A 88 -12.17 -2.32 -5.94
N LEU A 89 -10.99 -2.80 -5.54
CA LEU A 89 -9.70 -2.18 -5.84
C LEU A 89 -8.55 -3.18 -5.67
N ALA A 90 -7.58 -3.16 -6.57
CA ALA A 90 -6.29 -3.82 -6.38
C ALA A 90 -5.18 -2.77 -6.18
N ILE A 91 -4.44 -2.90 -5.06
CA ILE A 91 -3.28 -2.07 -4.74
C ILE A 91 -2.04 -2.92 -4.96
N GLU A 92 -1.43 -2.74 -6.11
CA GLU A 92 -0.28 -3.51 -6.58
C GLU A 92 1.04 -2.79 -6.31
N SER A 93 2.12 -3.56 -6.16
CA SER A 93 3.47 -3.01 -6.16
C SER A 93 3.99 -2.84 -7.59
N THR A 94 5.10 -2.12 -7.75
CA THR A 94 5.78 -1.99 -9.05
C THR A 94 6.19 -3.31 -9.69
N MET A 95 6.20 -4.41 -8.92
CA MET A 95 6.44 -5.76 -9.46
C MET A 95 5.41 -6.19 -10.50
N ILE A 96 4.19 -5.63 -10.45
CA ILE A 96 3.14 -5.89 -11.45
C ILE A 96 3.54 -5.44 -12.85
N LEU A 97 4.45 -4.47 -12.97
CA LEU A 97 4.94 -3.99 -14.25
C LEU A 97 5.77 -5.04 -15.02
N HIS A 98 6.23 -6.09 -14.33
CA HIS A 98 6.86 -7.25 -14.96
C HIS A 98 5.83 -8.31 -15.42
N ASN A 99 4.56 -8.14 -15.06
CA ASN A 99 3.45 -9.02 -15.43
C ASN A 99 2.23 -8.19 -15.87
N PRO A 100 2.37 -7.38 -16.94
CA PRO A 100 1.31 -6.46 -17.35
C PRO A 100 -0.01 -7.17 -17.69
N GLU A 101 0.05 -8.42 -18.15
CA GLU A 101 -1.11 -9.26 -18.43
C GLU A 101 -1.99 -9.50 -17.20
N VAL A 102 -1.41 -9.54 -16.00
CA VAL A 102 -2.17 -9.71 -14.74
C VAL A 102 -2.95 -8.42 -14.43
N LYS A 103 -2.30 -7.25 -14.60
CA LYS A 103 -2.96 -5.96 -14.44
C LYS A 103 -4.14 -5.83 -15.43
N GLU A 104 -3.90 -6.14 -16.70
CA GLU A 104 -4.93 -6.11 -17.74
C GLU A 104 -6.10 -7.08 -17.42
N GLN A 105 -5.81 -8.27 -16.88
CA GLN A 105 -6.83 -9.23 -16.46
C GLN A 105 -7.70 -8.67 -15.34
N LEU A 106 -7.11 -8.09 -14.29
CA LEU A 106 -7.84 -7.48 -13.18
C LEU A 106 -8.76 -6.36 -13.68
N GLU A 107 -8.23 -5.45 -14.51
CA GLU A 107 -8.98 -4.34 -15.09
C GLU A 107 -10.11 -4.83 -16.02
N ALA A 108 -9.87 -5.87 -16.83
CA ALA A 108 -10.89 -6.49 -17.69
C ALA A 108 -12.02 -7.15 -16.87
N CYS A 109 -11.73 -7.58 -15.65
CA CYS A 109 -12.72 -8.08 -14.70
C CYS A 109 -13.45 -6.97 -13.91
N GLY A 110 -13.15 -5.69 -14.19
CA GLY A 110 -13.77 -4.54 -13.54
C GLY A 110 -13.14 -4.18 -12.19
N ILE A 111 -11.98 -4.74 -11.86
CA ILE A 111 -11.22 -4.39 -10.66
C ILE A 111 -10.19 -3.32 -11.03
N PRO A 112 -10.38 -2.05 -10.63
CA PRO A 112 -9.40 -1.00 -10.90
C PRO A 112 -8.08 -1.32 -10.20
N VAL A 113 -6.95 -0.98 -10.85
CA VAL A 113 -5.61 -1.27 -10.33
C VAL A 113 -4.85 0.04 -10.10
N ILE A 114 -4.32 0.21 -8.90
CA ILE A 114 -3.32 1.24 -8.59
C ILE A 114 -1.96 0.58 -8.39
N VAL A 115 -0.91 1.23 -8.89
CA VAL A 115 0.48 0.79 -8.65
C VAL A 115 1.10 1.70 -7.60
N GLU A 116 1.47 1.12 -6.49
CA GLU A 116 2.05 1.79 -5.32
C GLU A 116 3.55 1.99 -5.50
N HIS A 117 4.03 3.20 -5.31
CA HIS A 117 5.42 3.60 -5.55
C HIS A 117 6.17 4.10 -4.31
N SER A 118 5.62 4.01 -3.11
CA SER A 118 6.23 4.56 -1.88
C SER A 118 7.66 4.06 -1.64
N SER A 119 7.94 2.82 -2.05
CA SER A 119 9.28 2.22 -1.90
C SER A 119 10.36 2.86 -2.78
N TYR A 120 9.97 3.68 -3.76
CA TYR A 120 10.86 4.37 -4.68
C TYR A 120 11.08 5.85 -4.32
N GLU A 121 10.42 6.32 -3.26
CA GLU A 121 10.66 7.66 -2.76
C GLU A 121 12.10 7.80 -2.26
N THR A 122 12.79 8.82 -2.76
CA THR A 122 14.20 9.07 -2.44
C THR A 122 14.39 9.76 -1.09
N HIS A 123 13.34 10.41 -0.59
CA HIS A 123 13.36 11.10 0.69
C HIS A 123 12.49 10.36 1.71
N PRO A 124 12.96 10.13 2.95
CA PRO A 124 12.18 9.42 3.97
C PRO A 124 10.81 10.04 4.25
N LEU A 125 10.70 11.37 4.27
CA LEU A 125 9.44 12.06 4.45
C LEU A 125 8.52 11.94 3.23
N GLY A 126 9.05 11.86 2.01
CA GLY A 126 8.27 11.55 0.81
C GLY A 126 7.63 10.18 0.92
N ARG A 127 8.38 9.17 1.40
CA ARG A 127 7.82 7.85 1.67
C ARG A 127 6.72 7.89 2.74
N LEU A 128 6.92 8.64 3.81
CA LEU A 128 5.91 8.81 4.86
C LEU A 128 4.65 9.52 4.32
N GLU A 129 4.82 10.49 3.41
CA GLU A 129 3.71 11.28 2.85
C GLU A 129 2.70 10.42 2.08
N TRP A 130 3.09 9.22 1.63
CA TRP A 130 2.16 8.24 1.04
C TRP A 130 1.00 7.87 1.96
N VAL A 131 1.14 8.07 3.27
CA VAL A 131 0.01 7.91 4.19
C VAL A 131 -1.17 8.82 3.83
N LYS A 132 -0.92 10.03 3.30
CA LYS A 132 -1.96 10.95 2.84
C LYS A 132 -2.70 10.42 1.61
N PHE A 133 -1.98 9.74 0.71
CA PHE A 133 -2.61 9.03 -0.41
C PHE A 133 -3.59 7.97 0.10
N TYR A 134 -3.17 7.14 1.06
CA TYR A 134 -4.05 6.15 1.67
C TYR A 134 -5.18 6.80 2.48
N GLY A 135 -4.93 7.95 3.11
CA GLY A 135 -5.97 8.76 3.76
C GLY A 135 -7.06 9.16 2.79
N ALA A 136 -6.69 9.75 1.66
CA ALA A 136 -7.64 10.15 0.61
C ALA A 136 -8.37 8.96 -0.01
N LEU A 137 -7.66 7.83 -0.23
CA LEU A 137 -8.23 6.62 -0.81
C LEU A 137 -9.31 5.99 0.08
N PHE A 138 -9.09 5.99 1.39
CA PHE A 138 -9.95 5.31 2.36
C PHE A 138 -10.79 6.25 3.25
N ASP A 139 -10.95 7.51 2.87
CA ASP A 139 -11.74 8.51 3.62
C ASP A 139 -11.26 8.65 5.08
N ALA A 140 -9.95 8.85 5.24
CA ALA A 140 -9.25 8.95 6.52
C ALA A 140 -8.19 10.06 6.54
N GLU A 141 -8.42 11.16 5.81
CA GLU A 141 -7.46 12.25 5.60
C GLU A 141 -7.00 12.85 6.93
N ASP A 142 -7.93 13.08 7.87
CA ASP A 142 -7.59 13.63 9.20
C ASP A 142 -6.66 12.70 10.00
N ALA A 143 -6.83 11.39 9.88
CA ALA A 143 -5.95 10.43 10.55
C ALA A 143 -4.57 10.38 9.89
N ALA A 144 -4.53 10.45 8.57
CA ALA A 144 -3.31 10.49 7.78
C ALA A 144 -2.49 11.76 8.05
N GLU A 145 -3.16 12.92 8.08
CA GLU A 145 -2.49 14.19 8.37
C GLU A 145 -1.88 14.20 9.79
N ARG A 146 -2.65 13.80 10.80
CA ARG A 146 -2.14 13.69 12.18
C ARG A 146 -0.95 12.75 12.29
N LEU A 147 -0.98 11.60 11.58
CA LEU A 147 0.13 10.67 11.56
C LEU A 147 1.36 11.29 10.92
N PHE A 148 1.19 11.91 9.74
CA PHE A 148 2.27 12.57 9.02
C PHE A 148 2.92 13.69 9.85
N GLU A 149 2.12 14.58 10.44
CA GLU A 149 2.60 15.66 11.30
C GLU A 149 3.36 15.13 12.52
N THR A 150 2.80 14.11 13.20
CA THR A 150 3.42 13.49 14.38
C THR A 150 4.79 12.90 14.07
N GLU A 151 4.89 12.14 12.98
CA GLU A 151 6.15 11.50 12.59
C GLU A 151 7.16 12.52 12.04
N THR A 152 6.69 13.53 11.31
CA THR A 152 7.55 14.61 10.80
C THR A 152 8.13 15.44 11.95
N ALA A 153 7.34 15.73 12.97
CA ALA A 153 7.82 16.48 14.15
C ALA A 153 8.97 15.76 14.86
N LYS A 154 8.92 14.43 14.95
CA LYS A 154 10.02 13.63 15.53
C LYS A 154 11.34 13.74 14.74
N THR A 155 11.26 13.92 13.43
CA THR A 155 12.47 14.05 12.58
C THR A 155 13.06 15.46 12.62
N ALA A 156 12.25 16.49 12.94
CA ALA A 156 12.70 17.88 12.99
C ALA A 156 13.81 18.08 14.03
N ASP A 157 13.74 17.43 15.18
CA ASP A 157 14.75 17.50 16.22
C ASP A 157 16.10 16.93 15.75
N VAL A 158 16.05 15.80 15.03
CA VAL A 158 17.25 15.14 14.49
C VAL A 158 17.92 16.00 13.41
N LEU A 159 17.12 16.66 12.55
CA LEU A 159 17.65 17.52 11.48
C LEU A 159 18.34 18.80 12.03
N ASN A 160 17.99 19.23 13.24
CA ASN A 160 18.57 20.39 13.91
C ASN A 160 19.80 20.05 14.77
N GLU A 161 20.17 18.77 14.91
CA GLU A 161 21.34 18.38 15.69
C GLU A 161 22.64 18.67 14.95
N THR A 162 23.68 19.00 15.72
CA THR A 162 25.02 19.21 15.18
C THR A 162 25.58 17.87 14.69
N PRO A 163 26.11 17.78 13.45
CA PRO A 163 26.71 16.56 12.94
C PRO A 163 27.79 16.01 13.87
N THR A 164 27.68 14.75 14.24
CA THR A 164 28.61 14.09 15.18
C THR A 164 29.98 13.79 14.57
N GLY A 165 30.16 13.95 13.25
CA GLY A 165 31.34 13.55 12.50
C GLY A 165 31.54 12.03 12.41
N LYS A 166 30.60 11.22 12.88
CA LYS A 166 30.67 9.76 12.79
C LYS A 166 30.24 9.29 11.39
N THR A 167 30.91 8.28 10.88
CA THR A 167 30.50 7.58 9.67
C THR A 167 29.57 6.43 10.03
N VAL A 168 28.44 6.31 9.31
CA VAL A 168 27.50 5.21 9.45
C VAL A 168 27.43 4.46 8.12
N ALA A 169 27.48 3.13 8.17
CA ALA A 169 27.24 2.28 7.01
C ALA A 169 25.90 1.56 7.17
N PHE A 170 25.08 1.62 6.12
CA PHE A 170 23.86 0.81 6.01
C PHE A 170 24.15 -0.36 5.09
N PHE A 171 23.90 -1.56 5.55
CA PHE A 171 24.09 -2.76 4.75
C PHE A 171 23.06 -3.82 5.14
N TYR A 172 22.79 -4.74 4.23
CA TYR A 172 22.03 -5.96 4.54
C TYR A 172 22.82 -7.19 4.08
N VAL A 173 22.62 -8.27 4.81
CA VAL A 173 23.23 -9.57 4.49
C VAL A 173 22.22 -10.37 3.68
N THR A 174 22.62 -10.79 2.49
CA THR A 174 21.82 -11.65 1.64
C THR A 174 21.74 -13.09 2.18
N THR A 175 20.79 -13.87 1.71
CA THR A 175 20.64 -15.29 2.09
C THR A 175 21.90 -16.13 1.76
N ASN A 176 22.74 -15.68 0.82
CA ASN A 176 24.00 -16.34 0.44
C ASN A 176 25.22 -15.81 1.24
N GLY A 177 25.00 -14.97 2.24
CA GLY A 177 26.07 -14.39 3.04
C GLY A 177 26.80 -13.21 2.39
N GLY A 178 26.37 -12.74 1.22
CA GLY A 178 26.88 -11.52 0.61
C GLY A 178 26.41 -10.26 1.36
N VAL A 179 27.20 -9.19 1.30
CA VAL A 179 26.85 -7.89 1.89
C VAL A 179 26.59 -6.89 0.77
N ASN A 180 25.42 -6.25 0.81
CA ASN A 180 25.06 -5.15 -0.09
C ASN A 180 24.97 -3.83 0.72
N VAL A 181 25.52 -2.75 0.16
CA VAL A 181 25.58 -1.40 0.73
C VAL A 181 24.66 -0.48 -0.06
#